data_e42cfb5271acdb3b5712b889637dc882
#
_entry.id   e42cfb5271acdb3b5712b889637dc882
#
_cell.length_a   1.000
_cell.length_b   1.000
_cell.length_c   1.000
_cell.angle_alpha   90.00
_cell.angle_beta   90.00
_cell.angle_gamma   90.00
#
_symmetry.space_group_name_H-M   'P 1'
#
loop_
_entity.id
_entity.type
_entity.pdbx_description
1 polymer ?
#
loop_
_entity_poly.entity_id
_entity_poly.type
_entity_poly.pdbx_seq_one_letter_code
_entity_poly.pdbx_strand_id
1 'polypeptide(L)' 'SAKYYDQVYNEENIYAMYLYATLNQYGLGVELNYQESIKCYHMAINKGHIKSMIHLAKLIQKGIKYGDDYTLS' A
#
# COMPACT_ATOMS: atom_id res chain seq x y z
N SER A 1 -25.77 9.90 -11.26
CA SER A 1 -26.30 9.98 -9.91
C SER A 1 -25.16 10.08 -8.90
N ALA A 2 -25.49 10.51 -7.70
CA ALA A 2 -24.49 10.70 -6.66
C ALA A 2 -23.80 9.37 -6.31
N LYS A 3 -24.56 8.30 -6.34
CA LYS A 3 -24.05 6.98 -5.99
C LYS A 3 -22.95 6.53 -6.95
N TYR A 4 -23.20 6.73 -8.23
CA TYR A 4 -22.22 6.35 -9.25
C TYR A 4 -20.96 7.20 -9.11
N TYR A 5 -21.14 8.49 -8.89
CA TYR A 5 -20.04 9.41 -8.73
C TYR A 5 -19.16 9.03 -7.55
N ASP A 6 -19.80 8.69 -6.42
CA ASP A 6 -19.07 8.30 -5.23
C ASP A 6 -18.25 7.04 -5.46
N GLN A 7 -18.79 6.09 -6.21
CA GLN A 7 -18.09 4.85 -6.50
C GLN A 7 -16.83 5.12 -7.31
N VAL A 8 -16.93 5.93 -8.34
CA VAL A 8 -15.77 6.27 -9.17
C VAL A 8 -14.72 6.99 -8.34
N TYR A 9 -15.16 7.93 -7.52
CA TYR A 9 -14.25 8.68 -6.67
C TYR A 9 -13.50 7.76 -5.71
N ASN A 10 -14.22 6.82 -5.12
CA ASN A 10 -13.60 5.88 -4.19
C ASN A 10 -12.58 4.99 -4.90
N GLU A 11 -12.87 4.56 -6.11
CA GLU A 11 -11.93 3.76 -6.88
C GLU A 11 -10.66 4.52 -7.18
N GLU A 12 -10.79 5.79 -7.52
CA GLU A 12 -9.62 6.63 -7.77
C GLU A 12 -8.80 6.81 -6.51
N ASN A 13 -9.47 7.01 -5.38
CA ASN A 13 -8.77 7.14 -4.10
C ASN A 13 -8.04 5.87 -3.71
N ILE A 14 -8.66 4.72 -3.95
CA ILE A 14 -8.04 3.44 -3.65
C ILE A 14 -6.77 3.27 -4.49
N TYR A 15 -6.88 3.58 -5.77
CA TYR A 15 -5.73 3.47 -6.66
C TYR A 15 -4.62 4.45 -6.24
N ALA A 16 -5.01 5.64 -5.82
CA ALA A 16 -4.04 6.64 -5.37
C ALA A 16 -3.29 6.14 -4.12
N MET A 17 -3.98 5.48 -3.21
CA MET A 17 -3.35 4.89 -2.04
C MET A 17 -2.32 3.84 -2.44
N TYR A 18 -2.70 2.99 -3.37
CA TYR A 18 -1.81 1.96 -3.88
C TYR A 18 -0.57 2.58 -4.51
N LEU A 19 -0.76 3.60 -5.34
CA LEU A 19 0.37 4.27 -5.98
C LEU A 19 1.29 4.93 -4.96
N TYR A 20 0.71 5.61 -3.99
CA TYR A 20 1.50 6.27 -2.97
C TYR A 20 2.30 5.25 -2.16
N ALA A 21 1.67 4.12 -1.86
CA ALA A 21 2.37 3.04 -1.17
C ALA A 21 3.55 2.54 -2.00
N THR A 22 3.37 2.41 -3.31
CA THR A 22 4.43 1.96 -4.19
C THR A 22 5.57 2.96 -4.24
N LEU A 23 5.25 4.25 -4.29
CA LEU A 23 6.28 5.28 -4.28
C LEU A 23 7.14 5.20 -3.02
N ASN A 24 6.50 4.99 -1.87
CA ASN A 24 7.23 4.87 -0.60
C ASN A 24 8.01 3.57 -0.53
N GLN A 25 7.50 2.52 -1.14
CA GLN A 25 8.17 1.21 -1.11
C GLN A 25 9.51 1.26 -1.84
N TYR A 26 9.57 1.98 -2.94
CA TYR A 26 10.76 2.02 -3.78
C TYR A 26 11.51 3.35 -3.70
N GLY A 27 10.99 4.31 -2.97
CA GLY A 27 11.62 5.62 -2.86
C GLY A 27 11.61 6.39 -4.17
N LEU A 28 10.49 6.34 -4.90
CA LEU A 28 10.38 6.98 -6.21
C LEU A 28 9.80 8.38 -6.05
N GLY A 29 10.66 9.38 -6.09
CA GLY A 29 10.23 10.75 -5.94
C GLY A 29 9.89 11.16 -4.52
N VAL A 30 9.94 10.23 -3.59
CA VAL A 30 9.74 10.48 -2.16
C VAL A 30 10.77 9.66 -1.42
N GLU A 31 10.97 9.99 -0.15
CA GLU A 31 11.89 9.22 0.68
C GLU A 31 11.35 7.81 0.89
N LEU A 32 12.22 6.81 0.75
CA LEU A 32 11.84 5.42 0.97
C LEU A 32 11.32 5.27 2.39
N ASN A 33 10.14 4.68 2.55
CA ASN A 33 9.52 4.56 3.85
C ASN A 33 8.61 3.32 3.87
N TYR A 34 9.16 2.21 4.36
CA TYR A 34 8.41 0.96 4.37
C TYR A 34 7.19 1.02 5.27
N GLN A 35 7.29 1.69 6.42
CA GLN A 35 6.16 1.77 7.33
C GLN A 35 4.99 2.51 6.73
N GLU A 36 5.25 3.62 6.07
CA GLU A 36 4.19 4.36 5.39
C GLU A 36 3.62 3.55 4.25
N SER A 37 4.46 2.83 3.53
CA SER A 37 4.03 1.98 2.45
C SER A 37 3.09 0.89 2.95
N ILE A 38 3.45 0.22 4.05
CA ILE A 38 2.63 -0.83 4.65
C ILE A 38 1.27 -0.28 5.04
N LYS A 39 1.26 0.89 5.66
CA LYS A 39 0.02 1.53 6.08
C LYS A 39 -0.89 1.79 4.89
N CYS A 40 -0.33 2.34 3.82
CA CYS A 40 -1.12 2.67 2.63
C CYS A 40 -1.64 1.42 1.94
N TYR A 41 -0.82 0.37 1.88
CA TYR A 41 -1.29 -0.90 1.31
C TYR A 41 -2.43 -1.48 2.13
N HIS A 42 -2.34 -1.43 3.46
CA HIS A 42 -3.43 -1.91 4.30
C HIS A 42 -4.72 -1.14 4.05
N MET A 43 -4.61 0.16 3.90
CA MET A 43 -5.79 0.98 3.63
C MET A 43 -6.43 0.59 2.30
N ALA A 44 -5.62 0.36 1.28
CA ALA A 44 -6.13 -0.05 -0.02
C ALA A 44 -6.75 -1.44 0.04
N ILE A 45 -6.12 -2.36 0.78
CA ILE A 45 -6.62 -3.73 0.94
C ILE A 45 -7.98 -3.70 1.64
N ASN A 46 -8.12 -2.89 2.66
CA ASN A 46 -9.39 -2.79 3.38
C ASN A 46 -10.51 -2.32 2.48
N LYS A 47 -10.19 -1.66 1.39
CA LYS A 47 -11.17 -1.20 0.43
C LYS A 47 -11.29 -2.13 -0.78
N GLY A 48 -10.61 -3.28 -0.73
CA GLY A 48 -10.78 -4.32 -1.74
C GLY A 48 -9.74 -4.35 -2.84
N HIS A 49 -8.63 -3.63 -2.68
CA HIS A 49 -7.61 -3.59 -3.74
C HIS A 49 -6.67 -4.79 -3.60
N ILE A 50 -6.91 -5.80 -4.44
CA ILE A 50 -6.21 -7.08 -4.33
C ILE A 50 -4.72 -6.98 -4.63
N LYS A 51 -4.34 -6.18 -5.61
CA LYS A 51 -2.93 -6.02 -5.96
C LYS A 51 -2.09 -5.54 -4.79
N SER A 52 -2.68 -4.76 -3.91
CA SER A 52 -1.96 -4.26 -2.74
C SER A 52 -1.52 -5.40 -1.83
N MET A 53 -2.28 -6.48 -1.79
CA MET A 53 -1.91 -7.64 -0.97
C MET A 53 -0.60 -8.25 -1.46
N ILE A 54 -0.43 -8.35 -2.77
CA ILE A 54 0.78 -8.92 -3.34
C ILE A 54 1.99 -8.05 -3.00
N HIS A 55 1.82 -6.74 -3.17
CA HIS A 55 2.91 -5.82 -2.86
C HIS A 55 3.24 -5.81 -1.37
N LEU A 56 2.21 -5.89 -0.54
CA LEU A 56 2.42 -5.92 0.90
C LEU A 56 3.19 -7.16 1.30
N ALA A 57 2.84 -8.30 0.72
CA ALA A 57 3.54 -9.54 1.03
C ALA A 57 5.02 -9.44 0.66
N LYS A 58 5.33 -8.86 -0.49
CA LYS A 58 6.72 -8.66 -0.89
C LYS A 58 7.45 -7.74 0.07
N LEU A 59 6.78 -6.71 0.53
CA LEU A 59 7.37 -5.75 1.43
C LEU A 59 7.68 -6.38 2.77
N ILE A 60 6.78 -7.20 3.28
CA ILE A 60 6.99 -7.89 4.54
C ILE A 60 8.14 -8.88 4.43
N GLN A 61 8.21 -9.60 3.32
CA GLN A 61 9.33 -10.50 3.07
C GLN A 61 10.66 -9.77 3.06
N LYS A 62 10.67 -8.58 2.47
CA LYS A 62 11.87 -7.77 2.42
C LYS A 62 12.32 -7.36 3.81
N GLY A 63 11.35 -7.01 4.67
CA GLY A 63 11.65 -6.67 6.05
C GLY A 63 12.27 -7.83 6.79
N ILE A 64 11.72 -9.02 6.63
CA ILE A 64 12.27 -10.21 7.24
C ILE A 64 13.71 -10.44 6.77
N LYS A 65 13.91 -10.30 5.45
CA LYS A 65 15.21 -10.52 4.85
C LYS A 65 16.28 -9.60 5.43
N TYR A 66 15.90 -8.37 5.75
CA TYR A 66 16.85 -7.40 6.28
C TYR A 66 16.84 -7.32 7.80
N GLY A 67 16.12 -8.23 8.45
CA GLY A 67 16.22 -8.37 9.89
C GLY A 67 15.40 -7.41 10.71
N ASP A 68 14.32 -6.90 10.17
CA ASP A 68 13.46 -6.02 10.94
C ASP A 68 12.77 -6.77 12.07
N ASP A 69 12.76 -6.18 13.24
CA ASP A 69 12.34 -6.87 14.44
C ASP A 69 10.88 -7.30 14.40
N TYR A 70 10.03 -6.46 13.91
CA TYR A 70 8.60 -6.76 13.96
C TYR A 70 8.20 -7.90 13.04
N THR A 71 9.08 -8.32 12.15
CA THR A 71 8.78 -9.43 11.26
C THR A 71 9.15 -10.77 11.84
N LEU A 72 9.90 -10.77 12.93
CA LEU A 72 10.43 -12.00 13.49
C LEU A 72 9.63 -12.54 14.65
N SER A 73 8.74 -11.78 15.15
CA SER A 73 7.95 -12.22 16.31
C SER A 73 6.86 -13.19 15.93
#